data_487a8e94cea609be00ea4e6395a9665d
#
_entry.id   487a8e94cea609be00ea4e6395a9665d
#
_cell.length_a   1.000
_cell.length_b   1.000
_cell.length_c   1.000
_cell.angle_alpha   90.00
_cell.angle_beta   90.00
_cell.angle_gamma   90.00
#
_symmetry.space_group_name_H-M   'P 1'
#
loop_
_entity.id
_entity.type
_entity.pdbx_description
1 polymer ?
#
loop_
_entity_poly.entity_id
_entity_poly.type
_entity_poly.pdbx_seq_one_letter_code
_entity_poly.pdbx_strand_id
1 'polypeptide(L)'
;MIKVEEALTIIEANSAKMPAQQIAVSKALGYVLAEKVISPIHMPPFRQSAMDGYAFIHSIKHQYDIVSTSQAGDHSNLKLNANEAVRIFTGAFVPDDADTVVMQEHVIANKNSILIAAMPAKSANIRPKGEQIA
;
A
#
# COMPACT_ATOMS: atom_id res chain seq x y z
N MET A 1 48.46 -10.21 2.90
CA MET A 1 47.15 -9.53 2.83
C MET A 1 46.10 -10.62 3.05
N ILE A 2 45.27 -10.52 4.10
CA ILE A 2 44.22 -11.50 4.38
C ILE A 2 43.01 -11.30 3.46
N LYS A 3 42.22 -12.35 3.23
CA LYS A 3 40.98 -12.29 2.46
C LYS A 3 39.85 -11.67 3.29
N VAL A 4 38.80 -11.16 2.65
CA VAL A 4 37.67 -10.53 3.34
C VAL A 4 36.97 -11.52 4.25
N GLU A 5 36.76 -12.77 3.80
CA GLU A 5 36.14 -13.83 4.59
C GLU A 5 36.94 -14.17 5.86
N GLU A 6 38.24 -14.19 5.74
CA GLU A 6 39.14 -14.42 6.87
C GLU A 6 39.09 -13.25 7.89
N ALA A 7 39.05 -12.01 7.39
CA ALA A 7 38.87 -10.82 8.21
C ALA A 7 37.54 -10.83 8.97
N LEU A 8 36.45 -11.17 8.32
CA LEU A 8 35.13 -11.31 8.93
C LEU A 8 35.10 -12.36 10.02
N THR A 9 35.69 -13.53 9.78
CA THR A 9 35.81 -14.60 10.77
C THR A 9 36.60 -14.16 12.01
N ILE A 10 37.70 -13.41 11.83
CA ILE A 10 38.48 -12.86 12.92
C ILE A 10 37.67 -11.83 13.72
N ILE A 11 36.92 -10.95 13.05
CA ILE A 11 36.07 -9.96 13.72
C ILE A 11 34.98 -10.66 14.55
N GLU A 12 34.29 -11.64 13.98
CA GLU A 12 33.26 -12.41 14.69
C GLU A 12 33.81 -13.13 15.93
N ALA A 13 34.99 -13.75 15.80
CA ALA A 13 35.64 -14.47 16.91
C ALA A 13 36.12 -13.55 18.03
N ASN A 14 36.39 -12.28 17.74
CA ASN A 14 36.93 -11.31 18.71
C ASN A 14 35.91 -10.22 19.10
N SER A 15 34.65 -10.34 18.69
CA SER A 15 33.56 -9.44 19.07
C SER A 15 32.57 -10.14 19.99
N ALA A 16 32.06 -9.42 20.99
CA ALA A 16 31.00 -9.90 21.86
C ALA A 16 29.80 -8.96 21.79
N LYS A 17 28.58 -9.54 21.79
CA LYS A 17 27.35 -8.74 21.91
C LYS A 17 27.27 -8.16 23.32
N MET A 18 27.04 -6.87 23.41
CA MET A 18 26.76 -6.21 24.68
C MET A 18 25.41 -6.69 25.25
N PRO A 19 25.24 -6.74 26.58
CA PRO A 19 23.97 -7.09 27.18
C PRO A 19 22.88 -6.08 26.82
N ALA A 20 21.68 -6.58 26.59
CA ALA A 20 20.52 -5.74 26.29
C ALA A 20 20.10 -4.92 27.51
N GLN A 21 19.72 -3.68 27.30
CA GLN A 21 19.24 -2.74 28.31
C GLN A 21 17.93 -2.12 27.91
N GLN A 22 17.06 -1.87 28.89
CA GLN A 22 15.85 -1.06 28.64
C GLN A 22 16.17 0.40 28.90
N ILE A 23 15.95 1.24 27.89
CA ILE A 23 16.14 2.69 27.95
C ILE A 23 14.91 3.41 27.42
N ALA A 24 14.69 4.63 27.89
CA ALA A 24 13.60 5.46 27.39
C ALA A 24 13.84 5.75 25.89
N VAL A 25 12.77 5.71 25.07
CA VAL A 25 12.83 5.96 23.62
C VAL A 25 13.51 7.31 23.31
N SER A 26 13.25 8.34 24.11
CA SER A 26 13.89 9.66 23.98
C SER A 26 15.42 9.66 24.13
N LYS A 27 15.99 8.59 24.71
CA LYS A 27 17.43 8.42 24.90
C LYS A 27 18.02 7.33 23.98
N ALA A 28 17.20 6.72 23.10
CA ALA A 28 17.59 5.58 22.28
C ALA A 28 18.39 5.95 21.03
N LEU A 29 18.51 7.22 20.69
CA LEU A 29 19.29 7.67 19.55
C LEU A 29 20.76 7.23 19.68
N GLY A 30 21.28 6.56 18.66
CA GLY A 30 22.66 6.02 18.63
C GLY A 30 22.81 4.61 19.21
N TYR A 31 21.75 4.01 19.75
CA TYR A 31 21.76 2.62 20.21
C TYR A 31 21.27 1.66 19.13
N VAL A 32 21.67 0.39 19.25
CA VAL A 32 21.23 -0.70 18.38
C VAL A 32 20.10 -1.46 19.06
N LEU A 33 19.03 -1.76 18.31
CA LEU A 33 17.93 -2.58 18.82
C LEU A 33 18.42 -3.98 19.19
N ALA A 34 18.13 -4.42 20.40
CA ALA A 34 18.45 -5.77 20.89
C ALA A 34 17.46 -6.82 20.37
N GLU A 35 16.23 -6.41 20.08
CA GLU A 35 15.14 -7.26 19.62
C GLU A 35 14.47 -6.66 18.39
N LYS A 36 13.82 -7.51 17.60
CA LYS A 36 13.02 -7.05 16.45
C LYS A 36 11.80 -6.28 16.96
N VAL A 37 11.54 -5.13 16.35
CA VAL A 37 10.27 -4.42 16.54
C VAL A 37 9.23 -5.06 15.60
N ILE A 38 8.16 -5.58 16.20
CA ILE A 38 7.06 -6.23 15.46
C ILE A 38 5.87 -5.29 15.50
N SER A 39 5.31 -4.99 14.33
CA SER A 39 4.07 -4.21 14.25
C SER A 39 2.89 -5.04 14.75
N PRO A 40 2.01 -4.49 15.62
CA PRO A 40 0.79 -5.15 16.03
C PRO A 40 -0.32 -5.12 14.97
N ILE A 41 -0.12 -4.39 13.88
CA ILE A 41 -1.09 -4.21 12.81
C ILE A 41 -0.41 -4.29 11.44
N HIS A 42 -1.18 -4.71 10.44
CA HIS A 42 -0.76 -4.56 9.04
C HIS A 42 -0.82 -3.10 8.60
N MET A 43 0.13 -2.68 7.76
CA MET A 43 0.14 -1.33 7.17
C MET A 43 0.35 -1.43 5.64
N PRO A 44 -0.58 -0.93 4.83
CA PRO A 44 -1.90 -0.42 5.20
C PRO A 44 -2.80 -1.53 5.80
N PRO A 45 -3.82 -1.17 6.63
CA PRO A 45 -4.67 -2.17 7.30
C PRO A 45 -5.70 -2.82 6.35
N PHE A 46 -5.89 -2.26 5.16
CA PHE A 46 -6.79 -2.74 4.10
C PHE A 46 -6.22 -2.39 2.73
N ARG A 47 -6.87 -2.84 1.66
CA ARG A 47 -6.53 -2.46 0.29
C ARG A 47 -6.81 -0.97 0.07
N GLN A 48 -5.78 -0.21 -0.28
CA GLN A 48 -5.86 1.25 -0.45
C GLN A 48 -5.62 1.67 -1.89
N SER A 49 -6.30 2.73 -2.31
CA SER A 49 -5.93 3.40 -3.55
C SER A 49 -4.57 4.08 -3.42
N ALA A 50 -3.72 3.84 -4.40
CA ALA A 50 -2.42 4.52 -4.51
C ALA A 50 -2.55 5.91 -5.17
N MET A 51 -3.67 6.18 -5.85
CA MET A 51 -3.90 7.37 -6.66
C MET A 51 -5.30 7.93 -6.48
N ASP A 52 -5.48 9.20 -6.83
CA ASP A 52 -6.79 9.81 -7.01
C ASP A 52 -7.36 9.36 -8.36
N GLY A 53 -8.57 8.84 -8.37
CA GLY A 53 -9.11 8.26 -9.60
C GLY A 53 -10.44 7.57 -9.41
N TYR A 54 -10.60 6.43 -10.07
CA TYR A 54 -11.82 5.63 -10.05
C TYR A 54 -11.49 4.16 -9.88
N ALA A 55 -12.10 3.52 -8.89
CA ALA A 55 -12.00 2.08 -8.64
C ALA A 55 -13.12 1.36 -9.39
N PHE A 56 -12.82 0.25 -10.09
CA PHE A 56 -13.76 -0.48 -10.93
C PHE A 56 -13.34 -1.95 -11.08
N ILE A 57 -14.22 -2.77 -11.65
CA ILE A 57 -13.91 -4.14 -12.05
C ILE A 57 -13.31 -4.09 -13.46
N HIS A 58 -12.04 -4.49 -13.60
CA HIS A 58 -11.32 -4.43 -14.87
C HIS A 58 -12.00 -5.28 -15.95
N SER A 59 -12.25 -4.68 -17.11
CA SER A 59 -12.83 -5.34 -18.26
C SER A 59 -12.32 -4.74 -19.57
N ILE A 60 -12.78 -5.24 -20.69
CA ILE A 60 -12.50 -4.67 -22.03
C ILE A 60 -13.31 -3.39 -22.31
N LYS A 61 -14.26 -3.05 -21.44
CA LYS A 61 -15.07 -1.84 -21.58
C LYS A 61 -14.30 -0.63 -21.09
N HIS A 62 -14.56 0.51 -21.69
CA HIS A 62 -13.94 1.78 -21.34
C HIS A 62 -14.88 2.75 -20.62
N GLN A 63 -16.19 2.46 -20.59
CA GLN A 63 -17.18 3.34 -19.98
C GLN A 63 -17.77 2.70 -18.74
N TYR A 64 -17.87 3.49 -17.66
CA TYR A 64 -18.41 3.08 -16.36
C TYR A 64 -19.26 4.19 -15.77
N ASP A 65 -20.33 3.81 -15.06
CA ASP A 65 -21.19 4.73 -14.33
C ASP A 65 -20.64 4.98 -12.93
N ILE A 66 -20.61 6.24 -12.49
CA ILE A 66 -20.15 6.61 -11.16
C ILE A 66 -21.30 6.41 -10.18
N VAL A 67 -21.17 5.43 -9.29
CA VAL A 67 -22.24 5.08 -8.34
C VAL A 67 -22.00 5.63 -6.93
N SER A 68 -20.75 5.98 -6.58
CA SER A 68 -20.41 6.48 -5.26
C SER A 68 -19.03 7.16 -5.23
N THR A 69 -18.68 7.65 -4.05
CA THR A 69 -17.35 8.21 -3.75
C THR A 69 -16.81 7.56 -2.47
N SER A 70 -15.53 7.18 -2.46
CA SER A 70 -14.79 6.67 -1.31
C SER A 70 -13.66 7.62 -0.95
N GLN A 71 -13.67 8.14 0.27
CA GLN A 71 -12.66 9.06 0.80
C GLN A 71 -11.79 8.37 1.86
N ALA A 72 -10.63 8.93 2.14
CA ALA A 72 -9.79 8.45 3.22
C ALA A 72 -10.56 8.55 4.56
N GLY A 73 -10.63 7.42 5.28
CA GLY A 73 -11.43 7.29 6.50
C GLY A 73 -12.84 6.71 6.28
N ASP A 74 -13.28 6.59 5.03
CA ASP A 74 -14.51 5.85 4.70
C ASP A 74 -14.25 4.34 4.77
N HIS A 75 -15.14 3.62 5.45
CA HIS A 75 -15.09 2.15 5.57
C HIS A 75 -16.35 1.48 5.01
N SER A 76 -17.13 2.19 4.19
CA SER A 76 -18.30 1.61 3.54
C SER A 76 -17.89 0.57 2.50
N ASN A 77 -18.23 -0.68 2.75
CA ASN A 77 -18.04 -1.76 1.76
C ASN A 77 -19.12 -1.64 0.67
N LEU A 78 -18.81 -0.84 -0.35
CA LEU A 78 -19.67 -0.63 -1.51
C LEU A 78 -19.56 -1.85 -2.44
N LYS A 79 -20.71 -2.40 -2.84
CA LYS A 79 -20.75 -3.42 -3.89
C LYS A 79 -20.76 -2.76 -5.25
N LEU A 80 -19.97 -3.31 -6.17
CA LEU A 80 -19.86 -2.84 -7.55
C LEU A 80 -20.35 -3.89 -8.54
N ASN A 81 -21.12 -3.45 -9.51
CA ASN A 81 -21.43 -4.23 -10.70
C ASN A 81 -20.40 -3.99 -11.82
N ALA A 82 -20.42 -4.83 -12.84
CA ALA A 82 -19.40 -4.88 -13.89
C ALA A 82 -19.22 -3.57 -14.72
N ASN A 83 -20.18 -2.65 -14.67
CA ASN A 83 -20.13 -1.38 -15.42
C ASN A 83 -20.10 -0.16 -14.49
N GLU A 84 -19.84 -0.37 -13.21
CA GLU A 84 -19.85 0.67 -12.19
C GLU A 84 -18.43 1.01 -11.74
N ALA A 85 -18.25 2.25 -11.35
CA ALA A 85 -17.01 2.76 -10.77
C ALA A 85 -17.32 3.62 -9.54
N VAL A 86 -16.38 3.64 -8.62
CA VAL A 86 -16.39 4.51 -7.43
C VAL A 86 -15.33 5.57 -7.61
N ARG A 87 -15.70 6.85 -7.47
CA ARG A 87 -14.68 7.91 -7.31
C ARG A 87 -13.88 7.64 -6.06
N ILE A 88 -12.56 7.57 -6.17
CA ILE A 88 -11.68 7.20 -5.06
C ILE A 88 -10.52 8.18 -4.93
N PHE A 89 -10.08 8.40 -3.70
CA PHE A 89 -8.93 9.23 -3.38
C PHE A 89 -7.79 8.40 -2.81
N THR A 90 -6.57 8.89 -2.93
CA THR A 90 -5.36 8.26 -2.39
C THR A 90 -5.53 7.94 -0.90
N GLY A 91 -5.23 6.72 -0.52
CA GLY A 91 -5.37 6.23 0.85
C GLY A 91 -6.77 5.74 1.21
N ALA A 92 -7.78 5.95 0.35
CA ALA A 92 -9.13 5.45 0.58
C ALA A 92 -9.23 3.92 0.40
N PHE A 93 -10.22 3.32 1.08
CA PHE A 93 -10.53 1.90 0.95
C PHE A 93 -11.00 1.57 -0.46
N VAL A 94 -10.38 0.59 -1.10
CA VAL A 94 -10.80 0.05 -2.39
C VAL A 94 -11.87 -1.00 -2.14
N PRO A 95 -13.09 -0.86 -2.69
CA PRO A 95 -14.15 -1.85 -2.54
C PRO A 95 -13.68 -3.27 -2.91
N ASP A 96 -14.17 -4.27 -2.19
CA ASP A 96 -13.70 -5.66 -2.37
C ASP A 96 -13.92 -6.19 -3.79
N ASP A 97 -15.01 -5.76 -4.44
CA ASP A 97 -15.34 -6.14 -5.82
C ASP A 97 -14.45 -5.44 -6.86
N ALA A 98 -13.89 -4.26 -6.54
CA ALA A 98 -12.98 -3.55 -7.44
C ALA A 98 -11.60 -4.21 -7.45
N ASP A 99 -11.05 -4.37 -8.63
CA ASP A 99 -9.71 -4.94 -8.79
C ASP A 99 -8.70 -4.00 -9.46
N THR A 100 -9.13 -2.80 -9.86
CA THR A 100 -8.26 -1.84 -10.56
C THR A 100 -8.68 -0.41 -10.22
N VAL A 101 -7.68 0.48 -10.13
CA VAL A 101 -7.89 1.93 -10.04
C VAL A 101 -7.26 2.60 -11.26
N VAL A 102 -8.05 3.42 -11.96
CA VAL A 102 -7.54 4.33 -13.01
C VAL A 102 -7.33 5.71 -12.43
N MET A 103 -6.22 6.35 -12.78
CA MET A 103 -5.91 7.73 -12.41
C MET A 103 -6.91 8.70 -13.06
N GLN A 104 -7.29 9.74 -12.35
CA GLN A 104 -8.25 10.74 -12.87
C GLN A 104 -7.76 11.43 -14.15
N GLU A 105 -6.46 11.57 -14.35
CA GLU A 105 -5.83 12.16 -15.54
C GLU A 105 -6.01 11.30 -16.80
N HIS A 106 -6.32 10.02 -16.63
CA HIS A 106 -6.51 9.07 -17.73
C HIS A 106 -7.99 8.82 -18.08
N VAL A 107 -8.89 9.64 -17.55
CA VAL A 107 -10.33 9.54 -17.80
C VAL A 107 -10.92 10.85 -18.29
N ILE A 108 -11.96 10.73 -19.10
CA ILE A 108 -12.87 11.83 -19.45
C ILE A 108 -14.09 11.65 -18.56
N ALA A 109 -14.24 12.50 -17.54
CA ALA A 109 -15.34 12.40 -16.59
C ALA A 109 -16.52 13.30 -17.00
N ASN A 110 -17.72 12.74 -16.96
CA ASN A 110 -18.99 13.44 -17.01
C ASN A 110 -19.62 13.43 -15.60
N LYS A 111 -20.80 14.06 -15.45
CA LYS A 111 -21.48 14.18 -14.15
C LYS A 111 -21.69 12.82 -13.47
N ASN A 112 -22.04 11.77 -14.21
CA ASN A 112 -22.45 10.47 -13.67
C ASN A 112 -21.67 9.29 -14.28
N SER A 113 -20.69 9.54 -15.16
CA SER A 113 -19.96 8.47 -15.84
C SER A 113 -18.53 8.89 -16.17
N ILE A 114 -17.68 7.90 -16.41
CA ILE A 114 -16.33 8.08 -16.92
C ILE A 114 -16.13 7.30 -18.21
N LEU A 115 -15.29 7.86 -19.09
CA LEU A 115 -14.69 7.17 -20.22
C LEU A 115 -13.19 7.06 -19.97
N ILE A 116 -12.66 5.86 -19.89
CA ILE A 116 -11.23 5.60 -19.67
C ILE A 116 -10.51 5.76 -21.01
N ALA A 117 -9.66 6.78 -21.10
CA ALA A 117 -8.85 7.06 -22.30
C ALA A 117 -7.66 6.10 -22.42
N ALA A 118 -7.03 5.76 -21.28
CA ALA A 118 -5.93 4.82 -21.21
C ALA A 118 -6.21 3.77 -20.13
N MET A 119 -6.61 2.56 -20.56
CA MET A 119 -6.92 1.45 -19.65
C MET A 119 -5.65 1.00 -18.92
N PRO A 120 -5.61 1.05 -17.59
CA PRO A 120 -4.47 0.53 -16.83
C PRO A 120 -4.44 -1.00 -16.86
N ALA A 121 -3.32 -1.58 -16.49
CA ALA A 121 -3.24 -3.01 -16.26
C ALA A 121 -4.18 -3.42 -15.10
N LYS A 122 -4.68 -4.65 -15.14
CA LYS A 122 -5.43 -5.21 -14.02
C LYS A 122 -4.60 -5.15 -12.73
N SER A 123 -5.24 -4.82 -11.63
CA SER A 123 -4.65 -4.61 -10.30
C SER A 123 -3.75 -3.36 -10.17
N ALA A 124 -3.72 -2.49 -11.17
CA ALA A 124 -2.96 -1.24 -11.10
C ALA A 124 -3.49 -0.30 -10.02
N ASN A 125 -2.58 0.46 -9.40
CA ASN A 125 -2.83 1.53 -8.44
C ASN A 125 -3.58 1.11 -7.17
N ILE A 126 -3.47 -0.16 -6.77
CA ILE A 126 -3.98 -0.68 -5.50
C ILE A 126 -2.80 -1.13 -4.65
N ARG A 127 -2.69 -0.58 -3.44
CA ARG A 127 -1.76 -1.07 -2.41
C ARG A 127 -2.44 -2.20 -1.64
N PRO A 128 -1.84 -3.40 -1.59
CA PRO A 128 -2.40 -4.49 -0.81
C PRO A 128 -2.28 -4.22 0.69
N LYS A 129 -3.16 -4.85 1.47
CA LYS A 129 -3.03 -4.88 2.93
C LYS A 129 -1.66 -5.44 3.33
N GLY A 130 -0.97 -4.76 4.25
CA GLY A 130 0.32 -5.20 4.76
C GLY A 130 1.52 -4.98 3.82
N GLU A 131 1.36 -4.22 2.73
CA GLU A 131 2.46 -3.97 1.77
C GLU A 131 3.70 -3.35 2.42
N GLN A 132 3.51 -2.50 3.42
CA GLN A 132 4.60 -1.80 4.11
C GLN A 132 5.06 -2.55 5.34
N ILE A 133 4.11 -3.07 6.12
CA ILE A 133 4.37 -3.85 7.35
C ILE A 133 3.29 -4.94 7.45
N ALA A 134 3.72 -6.20 7.52
CA ALA A 134 2.86 -7.38 7.63
C ALA A 134 3.07 -8.13 8.96
#